data_6a54624e09dc9cff152db74574de28ec
#
_entry.id   6a54624e09dc9cff152db74574de28ec
#
_cell.length_a   1.000
_cell.length_b   1.000
_cell.length_c   1.000
_cell.angle_alpha   90.00
_cell.angle_beta   90.00
_cell.angle_gamma   90.00
#
_symmetry.space_group_name_H-M   'P 1'
#
loop_
_entity.id
_entity.type
_entity.pdbx_description
1 polymer ?
#
loop_
_entity_poly.entity_id
_entity_poly.type
_entity_poly.pdbx_seq_one_letter_code
_entity_poly.pdbx_strand_id
1 'polypeptide(L)'
;MKLAPLATAALLGLASPALAVDLSAMSAEEKAAFGDAVRAYLLENPEVLTEAIEVLKDRQAAAEAVADVELVKANAADLFADTASYTGGNPEGDLTVVEFIDYRCGYCKKAHAEVMDLVNGDGNIRYIVKEFPILSEESATAARFAIATLQVAGPEAYAKVNAGFYESFRGEVTPDTLSAFAGDLGLDAAPILARMEAPEVTKVIEDNHALAQRMQISGTPTFVMGEQMVRGYIPLAHMQQVVAEERG
;
A
#
# COMPACT_ATOMS: atom_id res chain seq x y z
N MET A 1 1.90 89.71 16.47
CA MET A 1 2.00 88.26 16.31
C MET A 1 0.77 87.75 15.59
N LYS A 2 0.91 87.37 14.31
CA LYS A 2 -0.21 86.94 13.47
C LYS A 2 -0.14 85.39 13.38
N LEU A 3 -1.14 84.70 13.89
CA LEU A 3 -1.34 83.27 13.77
C LEU A 3 -1.96 82.94 12.40
N ALA A 4 -1.31 82.06 11.59
CA ALA A 4 -1.83 81.51 10.35
C ALA A 4 -2.57 80.21 10.68
N PRO A 5 -3.71 79.91 10.05
CA PRO A 5 -4.35 78.58 10.21
C PRO A 5 -3.73 77.52 9.28
N LEU A 6 -3.41 76.36 9.85
CA LEU A 6 -3.06 75.15 9.10
C LEU A 6 -4.36 74.57 8.50
N ALA A 7 -4.36 74.44 7.17
CA ALA A 7 -5.39 73.72 6.44
C ALA A 7 -4.99 72.20 6.35
N THR A 8 -5.76 71.41 7.03
CA THR A 8 -5.63 69.92 6.97
C THR A 8 -6.39 69.43 5.72
N ALA A 9 -5.67 69.02 4.68
CA ALA A 9 -6.28 68.40 3.52
C ALA A 9 -6.56 66.88 3.83
N ALA A 10 -7.84 66.53 3.95
CA ALA A 10 -8.30 65.15 4.08
C ALA A 10 -8.26 64.46 2.70
N LEU A 11 -7.34 63.53 2.49
CA LEU A 11 -7.37 62.61 1.36
C LEU A 11 -8.48 61.58 1.57
N LEU A 12 -9.62 61.79 0.90
CA LEU A 12 -10.64 60.75 0.72
C LEU A 12 -10.13 59.71 -0.30
N GLY A 13 -9.63 58.57 0.20
CA GLY A 13 -9.31 57.41 -0.63
C GLY A 13 -10.61 56.83 -1.23
N LEU A 14 -10.77 56.96 -2.54
CA LEU A 14 -11.80 56.24 -3.31
C LEU A 14 -11.48 54.76 -3.33
N ALA A 15 -12.06 54.02 -2.38
CA ALA A 15 -12.09 52.56 -2.46
C ALA A 15 -13.07 52.17 -3.57
N SER A 16 -12.57 51.80 -4.74
CA SER A 16 -13.40 51.22 -5.80
C SER A 16 -13.97 49.91 -5.28
N PRO A 17 -15.29 49.69 -5.28
CA PRO A 17 -15.84 48.37 -4.98
C PRO A 17 -15.35 47.38 -6.03
N ALA A 18 -14.71 46.28 -5.59
CA ALA A 18 -14.46 45.15 -6.45
C ALA A 18 -15.82 44.57 -6.84
N LEU A 19 -16.25 44.83 -8.09
CA LEU A 19 -17.45 44.19 -8.63
C LEU A 19 -17.16 42.69 -8.79
N ALA A 20 -17.67 41.90 -7.90
CA ALA A 20 -17.70 40.44 -8.07
C ALA A 20 -18.61 40.16 -9.30
N VAL A 21 -18.07 39.51 -10.33
CA VAL A 21 -18.85 39.13 -11.51
C VAL A 21 -19.81 38.03 -11.07
N ASP A 22 -21.11 38.29 -11.12
CA ASP A 22 -22.14 37.27 -10.87
C ASP A 22 -22.31 36.42 -12.11
N LEU A 23 -21.63 35.26 -12.13
CA LEU A 23 -21.67 34.29 -13.23
C LEU A 23 -23.08 33.71 -13.45
N SER A 24 -23.99 33.79 -12.47
CA SER A 24 -25.35 33.28 -12.59
C SER A 24 -26.25 34.25 -13.37
N ALA A 25 -25.90 35.54 -13.38
CA ALA A 25 -26.66 36.62 -14.05
C ALA A 25 -26.22 36.86 -15.51
N MET A 26 -25.22 36.10 -16.02
CA MET A 26 -24.70 36.27 -17.40
C MET A 26 -25.76 35.88 -18.44
N SER A 27 -25.86 36.70 -19.49
CA SER A 27 -26.62 36.37 -20.72
C SER A 27 -26.00 35.19 -21.47
N ALA A 28 -26.65 34.61 -22.43
CA ALA A 28 -26.14 33.53 -23.25
C ALA A 28 -24.87 33.93 -24.02
N GLU A 29 -24.81 35.20 -24.52
CA GLU A 29 -23.68 35.74 -25.24
C GLU A 29 -22.45 35.94 -24.34
N GLU A 30 -22.65 36.44 -23.10
CA GLU A 30 -21.60 36.62 -22.14
C GLU A 30 -21.03 35.27 -21.65
N LYS A 31 -21.89 34.24 -21.45
CA LYS A 31 -21.45 32.88 -21.15
C LYS A 31 -20.59 32.26 -22.28
N ALA A 32 -20.97 32.50 -23.52
CA ALA A 32 -20.21 32.00 -24.68
C ALA A 32 -18.85 32.70 -24.73
N ALA A 33 -18.79 34.03 -24.62
CA ALA A 33 -17.53 34.78 -24.62
C ALA A 33 -16.62 34.39 -23.45
N PHE A 34 -17.18 34.19 -22.25
CA PHE A 34 -16.43 33.68 -21.09
C PHE A 34 -15.85 32.29 -21.34
N GLY A 35 -16.68 31.38 -21.93
CA GLY A 35 -16.21 30.02 -22.29
C GLY A 35 -15.07 30.03 -23.30
N ASP A 36 -15.16 30.90 -24.31
CA ASP A 36 -14.10 31.09 -25.32
C ASP A 36 -12.81 31.65 -24.69
N ALA A 37 -12.93 32.61 -23.78
CA ALA A 37 -11.79 33.17 -23.04
C ALA A 37 -11.11 32.10 -22.13
N VAL A 38 -11.88 31.31 -21.41
CA VAL A 38 -11.36 30.18 -20.60
C VAL A 38 -10.65 29.17 -21.48
N ARG A 39 -11.26 28.82 -22.62
CA ARG A 39 -10.67 27.89 -23.58
C ARG A 39 -9.34 28.44 -24.15
N ALA A 40 -9.30 29.69 -24.53
CA ALA A 40 -8.08 30.32 -25.05
C ALA A 40 -6.98 30.31 -23.99
N TYR A 41 -7.28 30.72 -22.74
CA TYR A 41 -6.35 30.70 -21.63
C TYR A 41 -5.74 29.32 -21.37
N LEU A 42 -6.59 28.27 -21.32
CA LEU A 42 -6.13 26.89 -21.08
C LEU A 42 -5.29 26.34 -22.25
N LEU A 43 -5.55 26.80 -23.49
CA LEU A 43 -4.74 26.41 -24.65
C LEU A 43 -3.40 27.16 -24.70
N GLU A 44 -3.36 28.39 -24.20
CA GLU A 44 -2.13 29.19 -24.06
C GLU A 44 -1.30 28.76 -22.85
N ASN A 45 -1.94 28.21 -21.80
CA ASN A 45 -1.31 27.78 -20.54
C ASN A 45 -1.72 26.34 -20.18
N PRO A 46 -1.35 25.33 -20.98
CA PRO A 46 -1.79 23.94 -20.78
C PRO A 46 -1.27 23.33 -19.48
N GLU A 47 -0.20 23.85 -18.90
CA GLU A 47 0.37 23.48 -17.61
C GLU A 47 -0.65 23.61 -16.45
N VAL A 48 -1.57 24.56 -16.52
CA VAL A 48 -2.64 24.71 -15.50
C VAL A 48 -3.47 23.45 -15.33
N LEU A 49 -3.72 22.69 -16.41
CA LEU A 49 -4.41 21.41 -16.34
C LEU A 49 -3.57 20.36 -15.61
N THR A 50 -2.26 20.32 -15.87
CA THR A 50 -1.34 19.39 -15.20
C THR A 50 -1.27 19.72 -13.70
N GLU A 51 -1.09 21.00 -13.35
CA GLU A 51 -1.10 21.47 -11.94
C GLU A 51 -2.40 21.10 -11.22
N ALA A 52 -3.55 21.31 -11.87
CA ALA A 52 -4.85 20.96 -11.30
C ALA A 52 -5.01 19.44 -11.07
N ILE A 53 -4.48 18.61 -11.99
CA ILE A 53 -4.47 17.16 -11.86
C ILE A 53 -3.55 16.73 -10.72
N GLU A 54 -2.38 17.33 -10.56
CA GLU A 54 -1.47 17.05 -9.43
C GLU A 54 -2.12 17.38 -8.09
N VAL A 55 -2.69 18.58 -7.95
CA VAL A 55 -3.44 18.96 -6.73
C VAL A 55 -4.58 18.01 -6.43
N LEU A 56 -5.30 17.54 -7.46
CA LEU A 56 -6.36 16.55 -7.26
C LEU A 56 -5.82 15.21 -6.78
N LYS A 57 -4.73 14.72 -7.37
CA LYS A 57 -4.05 13.49 -6.95
C LYS A 57 -3.57 13.56 -5.51
N ASP A 58 -2.93 14.67 -5.13
CA ASP A 58 -2.44 14.88 -3.76
C ASP A 58 -3.58 14.87 -2.73
N ARG A 59 -4.71 15.52 -3.06
CA ARG A 59 -5.90 15.50 -2.19
C ARG A 59 -6.51 14.11 -2.09
N GLN A 60 -6.54 13.35 -3.18
CA GLN A 60 -7.03 11.98 -3.19
C GLN A 60 -6.12 11.08 -2.36
N ALA A 61 -4.79 11.17 -2.56
CA ALA A 61 -3.81 10.39 -1.80
C ALA A 61 -3.88 10.70 -0.29
N ALA A 62 -4.01 11.97 0.08
CA ALA A 62 -4.17 12.37 1.48
C ALA A 62 -5.47 11.82 2.10
N ALA A 63 -6.59 11.87 1.37
CA ALA A 63 -7.86 11.31 1.83
C ALA A 63 -7.79 9.78 1.95
N GLU A 64 -7.15 9.11 1.01
CA GLU A 64 -6.92 7.66 1.03
C GLU A 64 -6.04 7.25 2.22
N ALA A 65 -4.95 7.97 2.48
CA ALA A 65 -4.08 7.70 3.64
C ALA A 65 -4.83 7.79 4.98
N VAL A 66 -5.70 8.80 5.14
CA VAL A 66 -6.55 8.92 6.35
C VAL A 66 -7.52 7.73 6.46
N ALA A 67 -8.16 7.33 5.35
CA ALA A 67 -9.06 6.19 5.34
C ALA A 67 -8.32 4.88 5.64
N ASP A 68 -7.11 4.72 5.13
CA ASP A 68 -6.28 3.54 5.36
C ASP A 68 -5.91 3.35 6.84
N VAL A 69 -5.56 4.43 7.55
CA VAL A 69 -5.32 4.37 9.00
C VAL A 69 -6.54 3.83 9.74
N GLU A 70 -7.74 4.26 9.38
CA GLU A 70 -8.98 3.76 10.00
C GLU A 70 -9.24 2.28 9.64
N LEU A 71 -8.94 1.86 8.41
CA LEU A 71 -9.02 0.46 7.99
C LEU A 71 -8.04 -0.41 8.78
N VAL A 72 -6.79 0.03 8.96
CA VAL A 72 -5.78 -0.67 9.75
C VAL A 72 -6.24 -0.83 11.21
N LYS A 73 -6.69 0.26 11.84
CA LYS A 73 -7.21 0.23 13.22
C LYS A 73 -8.40 -0.70 13.39
N ALA A 74 -9.35 -0.66 12.47
CA ALA A 74 -10.54 -1.50 12.51
C ALA A 74 -10.24 -2.99 12.36
N ASN A 75 -9.13 -3.36 11.69
CA ASN A 75 -8.72 -4.73 11.43
C ASN A 75 -7.44 -5.14 12.21
N ALA A 76 -7.01 -4.38 13.20
CA ALA A 76 -5.75 -4.58 13.91
C ALA A 76 -5.60 -5.98 14.52
N ALA A 77 -6.68 -6.58 15.02
CA ALA A 77 -6.65 -7.94 15.57
C ALA A 77 -6.27 -8.98 14.50
N ASP A 78 -6.90 -8.93 13.33
CA ASP A 78 -6.64 -9.87 12.24
C ASP A 78 -5.29 -9.60 11.53
N LEU A 79 -4.80 -8.36 11.60
CA LEU A 79 -3.49 -8.00 11.07
C LEU A 79 -2.35 -8.44 12.00
N PHE A 80 -2.44 -8.07 13.28
CA PHE A 80 -1.29 -8.10 14.18
C PHE A 80 -1.35 -9.21 15.23
N ALA A 81 -2.55 -9.72 15.59
CA ALA A 81 -2.70 -10.78 16.58
C ALA A 81 -3.04 -12.15 15.96
N ASP A 82 -3.00 -12.28 14.65
CA ASP A 82 -3.18 -13.54 13.95
C ASP A 82 -2.02 -14.51 14.24
N THR A 83 -2.36 -15.71 14.67
CA THR A 83 -1.41 -16.78 14.98
C THR A 83 -1.31 -17.84 13.89
N ALA A 84 -2.12 -17.74 12.83
CA ALA A 84 -2.12 -18.67 11.72
C ALA A 84 -1.13 -18.28 10.60
N SER A 85 -0.75 -17.01 10.55
CA SER A 85 0.23 -16.49 9.60
C SER A 85 1.66 -16.63 10.10
N TYR A 86 2.60 -16.71 9.14
CA TYR A 86 4.02 -16.69 9.48
C TYR A 86 4.41 -15.37 10.13
N THR A 87 5.17 -15.47 11.20
CA THR A 87 5.81 -14.33 11.86
C THR A 87 7.32 -14.54 11.88
N GLY A 88 8.05 -13.60 11.29
CA GLY A 88 9.52 -13.56 11.23
C GLY A 88 10.07 -12.25 11.79
N GLY A 89 11.35 -12.00 11.54
CA GLY A 89 12.05 -10.85 12.10
C GLY A 89 12.19 -10.95 13.62
N ASN A 90 11.99 -9.84 14.32
CA ASN A 90 11.97 -9.78 15.78
C ASN A 90 10.51 -9.88 16.29
N PRO A 91 10.09 -10.98 16.94
CA PRO A 91 8.74 -11.11 17.46
C PRO A 91 8.34 -10.03 18.48
N GLU A 92 9.35 -9.46 19.18
CA GLU A 92 9.19 -8.37 20.17
C GLU A 92 9.54 -6.99 19.56
N GLY A 93 9.60 -6.89 18.23
CA GLY A 93 9.92 -5.66 17.52
C GLY A 93 8.93 -4.53 17.84
N ASP A 94 9.43 -3.31 17.86
CA ASP A 94 8.65 -2.10 18.16
C ASP A 94 7.70 -1.70 17.03
N LEU A 95 7.96 -2.18 15.81
CA LEU A 95 7.13 -1.96 14.64
C LEU A 95 6.74 -3.30 14.01
N THR A 96 5.49 -3.43 13.60
CA THR A 96 5.04 -4.58 12.83
C THR A 96 4.86 -4.20 11.35
N VAL A 97 5.44 -5.02 10.48
CA VAL A 97 5.25 -4.98 9.04
C VAL A 97 4.46 -6.22 8.63
N VAL A 98 3.29 -6.02 8.04
CA VAL A 98 2.46 -7.08 7.45
C VAL A 98 2.55 -6.99 5.95
N GLU A 99 2.83 -8.08 5.25
CA GLU A 99 2.89 -8.14 3.79
C GLU A 99 1.87 -9.14 3.24
N PHE A 100 1.01 -8.68 2.33
CA PHE A 100 0.12 -9.53 1.54
C PHE A 100 0.85 -9.93 0.26
N ILE A 101 1.07 -11.23 0.09
CA ILE A 101 1.92 -11.78 -0.98
C ILE A 101 1.20 -12.74 -1.91
N ASP A 102 1.73 -12.84 -3.13
CA ASP A 102 1.43 -13.90 -4.10
C ASP A 102 2.73 -14.38 -4.75
N TYR A 103 3.00 -15.68 -4.73
CA TYR A 103 4.26 -16.25 -5.25
C TYR A 103 4.42 -16.15 -6.77
N ARG A 104 3.34 -15.90 -7.51
CA ARG A 104 3.40 -15.66 -8.97
C ARG A 104 3.45 -14.16 -9.31
N CYS A 105 3.41 -13.29 -8.32
CA CYS A 105 3.53 -11.85 -8.50
C CYS A 105 4.99 -11.43 -8.74
N GLY A 106 5.26 -10.85 -9.90
CA GLY A 106 6.59 -10.35 -10.25
C GLY A 106 7.07 -9.23 -9.33
N TYR A 107 6.15 -8.38 -8.82
CA TYR A 107 6.49 -7.32 -7.88
C TYR A 107 6.76 -7.85 -6.47
N CYS A 108 6.07 -8.91 -6.00
CA CYS A 108 6.42 -9.59 -4.75
C CYS A 108 7.82 -10.19 -4.84
N LYS A 109 8.14 -10.85 -5.97
CA LYS A 109 9.48 -11.36 -6.22
C LYS A 109 10.54 -10.25 -6.18
N LYS A 110 10.24 -9.08 -6.77
CA LYS A 110 11.15 -7.92 -6.74
C LYS A 110 11.31 -7.37 -5.33
N ALA A 111 10.22 -7.29 -4.56
CA ALA A 111 10.21 -6.75 -3.22
C ALA A 111 10.94 -7.64 -2.21
N HIS A 112 10.92 -8.96 -2.39
CA HIS A 112 11.33 -9.94 -1.38
C HIS A 112 12.73 -9.67 -0.80
N ALA A 113 13.74 -9.48 -1.64
CA ALA A 113 15.12 -9.22 -1.16
C ALA A 113 15.18 -7.91 -0.36
N GLU A 114 14.52 -6.85 -0.84
CA GLU A 114 14.50 -5.55 -0.18
C GLU A 114 13.72 -5.56 1.14
N VAL A 115 12.64 -6.36 1.24
CA VAL A 115 11.90 -6.58 2.49
C VAL A 115 12.78 -7.34 3.49
N MET A 116 13.50 -8.37 3.03
CA MET A 116 14.43 -9.09 3.92
C MET A 116 15.57 -8.20 4.38
N ASP A 117 16.11 -7.34 3.51
CA ASP A 117 17.12 -6.34 3.87
C ASP A 117 16.59 -5.33 4.90
N LEU A 118 15.32 -4.89 4.75
CA LEU A 118 14.67 -4.03 5.74
C LEU A 118 14.56 -4.72 7.09
N VAL A 119 13.95 -5.91 7.13
CA VAL A 119 13.64 -6.63 8.37
C VAL A 119 14.91 -7.03 9.12
N ASN A 120 15.90 -7.57 8.39
CA ASN A 120 17.16 -8.01 8.99
C ASN A 120 18.10 -6.85 9.33
N GLY A 121 18.11 -5.80 8.50
CA GLY A 121 18.96 -4.62 8.68
C GLY A 121 18.50 -3.74 9.85
N ASP A 122 17.19 -3.62 10.06
CA ASP A 122 16.60 -2.90 11.18
C ASP A 122 16.72 -3.69 12.51
N GLY A 123 16.42 -4.98 12.50
CA GLY A 123 16.55 -5.89 13.64
C GLY A 123 15.48 -5.70 14.72
N ASN A 124 14.56 -4.73 14.59
CA ASN A 124 13.50 -4.44 15.55
C ASN A 124 12.10 -4.42 14.91
N ILE A 125 11.97 -5.04 13.73
CA ILE A 125 10.72 -5.22 13.01
C ILE A 125 10.18 -6.63 13.25
N ARG A 126 8.90 -6.71 13.64
CA ARG A 126 8.10 -7.92 13.60
C ARG A 126 7.48 -8.04 12.20
N TYR A 127 7.78 -9.11 11.47
CA TYR A 127 7.33 -9.31 10.10
C TYR A 127 6.29 -10.41 9.99
N ILE A 128 5.10 -10.09 9.47
CA ILE A 128 3.98 -11.04 9.28
C ILE A 128 3.69 -11.18 7.79
N VAL A 129 3.56 -12.42 7.32
CA VAL A 129 3.20 -12.70 5.93
C VAL A 129 1.77 -13.20 5.83
N LYS A 130 0.97 -12.53 5.04
CA LYS A 130 -0.40 -12.91 4.66
C LYS A 130 -0.39 -13.53 3.27
N GLU A 131 -0.56 -14.85 3.20
CA GLU A 131 -0.72 -15.56 1.93
C GLU A 131 -2.01 -15.09 1.25
N PHE A 132 -1.87 -14.40 0.12
CA PHE A 132 -2.97 -13.78 -0.61
C PHE A 132 -2.91 -14.12 -2.11
N PRO A 133 -3.15 -15.40 -2.46
CA PRO A 133 -3.08 -15.87 -3.84
C PRO A 133 -4.26 -15.36 -4.66
N ILE A 134 -4.01 -14.41 -5.58
CA ILE A 134 -5.03 -13.74 -6.40
C ILE A 134 -4.80 -13.85 -7.91
N LEU A 135 -3.63 -14.34 -8.35
CA LEU A 135 -3.27 -14.26 -9.76
C LEU A 135 -3.62 -15.53 -10.56
N SER A 136 -3.54 -16.72 -9.93
CA SER A 136 -3.76 -17.98 -10.63
C SER A 136 -4.02 -19.17 -9.69
N GLU A 137 -4.42 -20.31 -10.24
CA GLU A 137 -4.49 -21.58 -9.49
C GLU A 137 -3.11 -22.00 -8.96
N GLU A 138 -2.03 -21.72 -9.69
CA GLU A 138 -0.67 -21.98 -9.22
C GLU A 138 -0.30 -21.09 -8.02
N SER A 139 -0.80 -19.85 -7.96
CA SER A 139 -0.66 -19.00 -6.78
C SER A 139 -1.32 -19.65 -5.56
N ALA A 140 -2.55 -20.15 -5.73
CA ALA A 140 -3.27 -20.84 -4.66
C ALA A 140 -2.55 -22.12 -4.21
N THR A 141 -2.03 -22.91 -5.15
CA THR A 141 -1.26 -24.13 -4.85
C THR A 141 0.03 -23.82 -4.11
N ALA A 142 0.77 -22.79 -4.52
CA ALA A 142 2.00 -22.36 -3.85
C ALA A 142 1.73 -21.84 -2.42
N ALA A 143 0.68 -21.02 -2.24
CA ALA A 143 0.26 -20.54 -0.92
C ALA A 143 -0.18 -21.70 0.00
N ARG A 144 -0.93 -22.67 -0.51
CA ARG A 144 -1.30 -23.90 0.23
C ARG A 144 -0.06 -24.66 0.69
N PHE A 145 0.93 -24.81 -0.19
CA PHE A 145 2.18 -25.49 0.16
C PHE A 145 2.94 -24.74 1.26
N ALA A 146 3.04 -23.42 1.17
CA ALA A 146 3.71 -22.60 2.17
C ALA A 146 2.99 -22.67 3.53
N ILE A 147 1.66 -22.51 3.57
CA ILE A 147 0.85 -22.62 4.79
C ILE A 147 0.96 -24.03 5.37
N ALA A 148 0.87 -25.07 4.54
CA ALA A 148 1.03 -26.46 4.98
C ALA A 148 2.42 -26.68 5.60
N THR A 149 3.46 -26.12 4.97
CA THR A 149 4.83 -26.16 5.52
C THR A 149 4.90 -25.49 6.89
N LEU A 150 4.29 -24.31 7.07
CA LEU A 150 4.25 -23.65 8.37
C LEU A 150 3.59 -24.54 9.44
N GLN A 151 2.45 -25.16 9.09
CA GLN A 151 1.68 -25.98 10.03
C GLN A 151 2.34 -27.33 10.38
N VAL A 152 3.11 -27.90 9.47
CA VAL A 152 3.75 -29.22 9.65
C VAL A 152 5.19 -29.12 10.15
N ALA A 153 5.95 -28.18 9.59
CA ALA A 153 7.40 -28.11 9.79
C ALA A 153 7.86 -26.82 10.50
N GLY A 154 6.93 -25.91 10.79
CA GLY A 154 7.17 -24.72 11.59
C GLY A 154 7.74 -23.51 10.81
N PRO A 155 8.01 -22.41 11.54
CA PRO A 155 8.34 -21.12 10.91
C PRO A 155 9.68 -21.12 10.16
N GLU A 156 10.68 -21.85 10.62
CA GLU A 156 11.98 -21.93 9.92
C GLU A 156 11.86 -22.62 8.56
N ALA A 157 11.02 -23.66 8.46
CA ALA A 157 10.76 -24.34 7.21
C ALA A 157 9.94 -23.43 6.26
N TYR A 158 8.94 -22.71 6.81
CA TYR A 158 8.19 -21.72 6.04
C TYR A 158 9.10 -20.64 5.45
N ALA A 159 10.01 -20.07 6.25
CA ALA A 159 10.95 -19.05 5.77
C ALA A 159 11.79 -19.54 4.58
N LYS A 160 12.28 -20.80 4.62
CA LYS A 160 13.00 -21.40 3.50
C LYS A 160 12.11 -21.56 2.26
N VAL A 161 10.87 -22.00 2.42
CA VAL A 161 9.91 -22.15 1.33
C VAL A 161 9.55 -20.79 0.73
N ASN A 162 9.26 -19.80 1.57
CA ASN A 162 8.95 -18.44 1.14
C ASN A 162 10.08 -17.84 0.30
N ALA A 163 11.31 -17.85 0.80
CA ALA A 163 12.48 -17.39 0.08
C ALA A 163 12.70 -18.21 -1.21
N GLY A 164 12.61 -19.53 -1.10
CA GLY A 164 12.85 -20.43 -2.22
C GLY A 164 11.87 -20.23 -3.38
N PHE A 165 10.60 -19.94 -3.14
CA PHE A 165 9.64 -19.62 -4.21
C PHE A 165 10.07 -18.40 -5.02
N TYR A 166 10.64 -17.40 -4.41
CA TYR A 166 11.10 -16.20 -5.10
C TYR A 166 12.49 -16.36 -5.72
N GLU A 167 13.38 -17.07 -5.07
CA GLU A 167 14.80 -17.13 -5.44
C GLU A 167 15.13 -18.27 -6.38
N SER A 168 14.69 -19.49 -6.07
CA SER A 168 15.15 -20.73 -6.72
C SER A 168 14.07 -21.48 -7.49
N PHE A 169 12.82 -21.46 -7.02
CA PHE A 169 11.74 -22.22 -7.69
C PHE A 169 11.48 -21.71 -9.10
N ARG A 170 11.41 -22.64 -10.05
CA ARG A 170 11.14 -22.35 -11.47
C ARG A 170 10.18 -23.39 -12.04
N GLY A 171 9.37 -22.96 -13.00
CA GLY A 171 8.43 -23.82 -13.71
C GLY A 171 7.03 -23.85 -13.10
N GLU A 172 6.29 -24.89 -13.39
CA GLU A 172 4.90 -25.08 -12.97
C GLU A 172 4.82 -25.55 -11.51
N VAL A 173 3.77 -25.14 -10.81
CA VAL A 173 3.50 -25.54 -9.42
C VAL A 173 2.65 -26.81 -9.45
N THR A 174 3.29 -27.97 -9.41
CA THR A 174 2.67 -29.28 -9.40
C THR A 174 3.11 -30.09 -8.16
N PRO A 175 2.41 -31.17 -7.77
CA PRO A 175 2.85 -32.01 -6.66
C PRO A 175 4.27 -32.54 -6.83
N ASP A 176 4.67 -32.92 -8.06
CA ASP A 176 6.01 -33.44 -8.34
C ASP A 176 7.10 -32.37 -8.20
N THR A 177 6.85 -31.16 -8.74
CA THR A 177 7.79 -30.03 -8.61
C THR A 177 7.89 -29.53 -7.19
N LEU A 178 6.79 -29.51 -6.44
CA LEU A 178 6.77 -29.17 -5.01
C LEU A 178 7.49 -30.20 -4.16
N SER A 179 7.37 -31.49 -4.50
CA SER A 179 8.11 -32.58 -3.82
C SER A 179 9.62 -32.43 -4.02
N ALA A 180 10.06 -32.16 -5.25
CA ALA A 180 11.47 -31.91 -5.55
C ALA A 180 11.98 -30.67 -4.83
N PHE A 181 11.22 -29.58 -4.88
CA PHE A 181 11.53 -28.32 -4.22
C PHE A 181 11.68 -28.47 -2.69
N ALA A 182 10.76 -29.22 -2.04
CA ALA A 182 10.91 -29.52 -0.61
C ALA A 182 12.22 -30.27 -0.33
N GLY A 183 12.54 -31.27 -1.17
CA GLY A 183 13.80 -32.05 -1.06
C GLY A 183 15.04 -31.18 -1.19
N ASP A 184 15.06 -30.24 -2.14
CA ASP A 184 16.15 -29.27 -2.33
C ASP A 184 16.35 -28.37 -1.10
N LEU A 185 15.25 -28.07 -0.38
CA LEU A 185 15.27 -27.29 0.88
C LEU A 185 15.55 -28.14 2.13
N GLY A 186 15.74 -29.47 1.97
CA GLY A 186 15.96 -30.40 3.07
C GLY A 186 14.72 -30.68 3.91
N LEU A 187 13.52 -30.59 3.31
CA LEU A 187 12.24 -30.81 3.95
C LEU A 187 11.63 -32.16 3.50
N ASP A 188 10.85 -32.80 4.37
CA ASP A 188 10.02 -33.95 4.01
C ASP A 188 8.75 -33.47 3.30
N ALA A 189 8.66 -33.74 2.01
CA ALA A 189 7.54 -33.33 1.18
C ALA A 189 6.22 -34.03 1.52
N ALA A 190 6.28 -35.30 1.92
CA ALA A 190 5.07 -36.13 2.03
C ALA A 190 4.04 -35.59 3.03
N PRO A 191 4.39 -35.24 4.29
CA PRO A 191 3.43 -34.66 5.23
C PRO A 191 2.98 -33.26 4.81
N ILE A 192 3.82 -32.45 4.14
CA ILE A 192 3.46 -31.12 3.66
C ILE A 192 2.40 -31.22 2.56
N LEU A 193 2.65 -32.07 1.54
CA LEU A 193 1.70 -32.30 0.43
C LEU A 193 0.35 -32.84 0.94
N ALA A 194 0.38 -33.78 1.89
CA ALA A 194 -0.83 -34.32 2.51
C ALA A 194 -1.63 -33.25 3.28
N ARG A 195 -0.94 -32.24 3.85
CA ARG A 195 -1.55 -31.17 4.61
C ARG A 195 -2.20 -30.10 3.74
N MET A 196 -1.76 -29.91 2.50
CA MET A 196 -2.24 -28.84 1.62
C MET A 196 -3.76 -28.78 1.45
N GLU A 197 -4.43 -29.96 1.45
CA GLU A 197 -5.88 -30.04 1.25
C GLU A 197 -6.67 -29.94 2.55
N ALA A 198 -6.02 -29.74 3.68
CA ALA A 198 -6.69 -29.65 4.96
C ALA A 198 -7.56 -28.39 5.08
N PRO A 199 -8.73 -28.48 5.74
CA PRO A 199 -9.62 -27.32 5.95
C PRO A 199 -8.92 -26.14 6.62
N GLU A 200 -7.96 -26.38 7.50
CA GLU A 200 -7.21 -25.33 8.20
C GLU A 200 -6.31 -24.53 7.27
N VAL A 201 -5.75 -25.16 6.23
CA VAL A 201 -5.00 -24.47 5.18
C VAL A 201 -5.91 -23.59 4.33
N THR A 202 -7.07 -24.14 3.94
CA THR A 202 -8.09 -23.40 3.19
C THR A 202 -8.58 -22.19 3.99
N LYS A 203 -8.83 -22.38 5.28
CA LYS A 203 -9.32 -21.31 6.17
C LYS A 203 -8.33 -20.14 6.25
N VAL A 204 -7.02 -20.37 6.31
CA VAL A 204 -6.03 -19.28 6.33
C VAL A 204 -6.14 -18.42 5.08
N ILE A 205 -6.26 -19.04 3.91
CA ILE A 205 -6.41 -18.31 2.64
C ILE A 205 -7.73 -17.52 2.63
N GLU A 206 -8.84 -18.16 3.05
CA GLU A 206 -10.15 -17.50 3.09
C GLU A 206 -10.16 -16.32 4.07
N ASP A 207 -9.59 -16.48 5.26
CA ASP A 207 -9.48 -15.41 6.25
C ASP A 207 -8.63 -14.23 5.72
N ASN A 208 -7.51 -14.51 5.05
CA ASN A 208 -6.67 -13.49 4.43
C ASN A 208 -7.40 -12.77 3.28
N HIS A 209 -8.17 -13.48 2.46
CA HIS A 209 -9.02 -12.86 1.42
C HIS A 209 -10.11 -11.99 2.03
N ALA A 210 -10.77 -12.46 3.08
CA ALA A 210 -11.79 -11.68 3.79
C ALA A 210 -11.21 -10.43 4.45
N LEU A 211 -10.01 -10.53 5.04
CA LEU A 211 -9.28 -9.39 5.58
C LEU A 211 -8.89 -8.41 4.48
N ALA A 212 -8.30 -8.87 3.38
CA ALA A 212 -7.94 -8.03 2.24
C ALA A 212 -9.15 -7.28 1.67
N GLN A 213 -10.32 -7.95 1.58
CA GLN A 213 -11.56 -7.30 1.14
C GLN A 213 -11.99 -6.18 2.08
N ARG A 214 -11.99 -6.40 3.42
CA ARG A 214 -12.32 -5.36 4.40
C ARG A 214 -11.35 -4.19 4.35
N MET A 215 -10.08 -4.45 4.07
CA MET A 215 -9.02 -3.44 3.95
C MET A 215 -8.90 -2.83 2.55
N GLN A 216 -9.80 -3.19 1.62
CA GLN A 216 -9.79 -2.72 0.24
C GLN A 216 -8.45 -2.99 -0.47
N ILE A 217 -7.79 -4.10 -0.12
CA ILE A 217 -6.57 -4.59 -0.77
C ILE A 217 -6.97 -5.42 -1.99
N SER A 218 -6.51 -5.02 -3.17
CA SER A 218 -6.82 -5.67 -4.45
C SER A 218 -5.60 -6.15 -5.23
N GLY A 219 -4.39 -5.98 -4.67
CA GLY A 219 -3.15 -6.33 -5.36
C GLY A 219 -2.03 -6.71 -4.39
N THR A 220 -0.99 -7.32 -4.95
CA THR A 220 0.23 -7.72 -4.25
C THR A 220 1.48 -7.12 -4.90
N PRO A 221 2.55 -6.84 -4.14
CA PRO A 221 2.54 -6.80 -2.69
C PRO A 221 1.67 -5.66 -2.16
N THR A 222 1.11 -5.81 -0.97
CA THR A 222 0.57 -4.70 -0.20
C THR A 222 1.13 -4.82 1.21
N PHE A 223 1.61 -3.72 1.75
CA PHE A 223 2.21 -3.66 3.08
C PHE A 223 1.33 -2.88 4.04
N VAL A 224 1.32 -3.31 5.30
CA VAL A 224 0.89 -2.47 6.42
C VAL A 224 2.09 -2.34 7.34
N MET A 225 2.64 -1.13 7.44
CA MET A 225 3.81 -0.79 8.25
C MET A 225 3.35 0.14 9.36
N GLY A 226 3.22 -0.38 10.60
CA GLY A 226 2.56 0.37 11.66
C GLY A 226 1.10 0.67 11.33
N GLU A 227 0.73 1.94 11.23
CA GLU A 227 -0.61 2.40 10.82
C GLU A 227 -0.70 2.74 9.31
N GLN A 228 0.42 2.82 8.59
CA GLN A 228 0.42 3.13 7.17
C GLN A 228 0.19 1.90 6.29
N MET A 229 -0.66 2.05 5.29
CA MET A 229 -0.85 1.04 4.23
C MET A 229 -0.16 1.50 2.93
N VAL A 230 0.68 0.63 2.37
CA VAL A 230 1.42 0.88 1.13
C VAL A 230 1.02 -0.16 0.09
N ARG A 231 0.32 0.28 -0.95
CA ARG A 231 -0.14 -0.57 -2.04
C ARG A 231 0.89 -0.65 -3.15
N GLY A 232 1.30 -1.87 -3.47
CA GLY A 232 2.31 -2.13 -4.49
C GLY A 232 3.74 -2.09 -3.96
N TYR A 233 4.68 -2.29 -4.89
CA TYR A 233 6.11 -2.27 -4.61
C TYR A 233 6.61 -0.84 -4.39
N ILE A 234 7.39 -0.67 -3.32
CA ILE A 234 8.24 0.51 -3.09
C ILE A 234 9.69 0.06 -2.83
N PRO A 235 10.70 0.85 -3.25
CA PRO A 235 12.11 0.54 -2.98
C PRO A 235 12.44 0.54 -1.49
N LEU A 236 13.50 -0.18 -1.10
CA LEU A 236 14.00 -0.27 0.29
C LEU A 236 14.13 1.11 0.97
N ALA A 237 14.68 2.10 0.28
CA ALA A 237 14.85 3.44 0.86
C ALA A 237 13.51 4.09 1.27
N HIS A 238 12.44 3.85 0.51
CA HIS A 238 11.10 4.34 0.87
C HIS A 238 10.50 3.51 2.00
N MET A 239 10.71 2.17 2.04
CA MET A 239 10.29 1.35 3.18
C MET A 239 10.93 1.83 4.47
N GLN A 240 12.24 2.12 4.45
CA GLN A 240 12.99 2.68 5.59
C GLN A 240 12.44 4.04 6.03
N GLN A 241 12.04 4.89 5.07
CA GLN A 241 11.42 6.17 5.38
C GLN A 241 10.08 5.98 6.09
N VAL A 242 9.20 5.11 5.58
CA VAL A 242 7.90 4.80 6.22
C VAL A 242 8.11 4.27 7.64
N VAL A 243 9.07 3.34 7.83
CA VAL A 243 9.41 2.81 9.16
C VAL A 243 9.89 3.91 10.10
N ALA A 244 10.71 4.85 9.61
CA ALA A 244 11.16 5.98 10.41
C ALA A 244 10.02 6.94 10.78
N GLU A 245 9.11 7.23 9.85
CA GLU A 245 7.92 8.07 10.07
C GLU A 245 6.97 7.46 11.11
N GLU A 246 6.77 6.14 11.09
CA GLU A 246 5.93 5.43 12.07
C GLU A 246 6.53 5.39 13.48
N ARG A 247 7.84 5.53 13.60
CA ARG A 247 8.52 5.59 14.90
C ARG A 247 8.62 7.01 15.50
N GLY A 248 8.45 8.08 14.69
CA GLY A 248 8.44 9.48 15.13
C GLY A 248 9.81 10.14 15.12
#